data_16beb5fb8041077d49f66871b3ec9074
#
_entry.id   16beb5fb8041077d49f66871b3ec9074
#
_cell.length_a   1.000
_cell.length_b   1.000
_cell.length_c   1.000
_cell.angle_alpha   90.00
_cell.angle_beta   90.00
_cell.angle_gamma   90.00
#
_symmetry.space_group_name_H-M   'P 1'
#
loop_
_entity.id
_entity.type
_entity.pdbx_description
1 polymer ?
#
loop_
_entity_poly.entity_id
_entity_poly.type
_entity_poly.pdbx_seq_one_letter_code
_entity_poly.pdbx_strand_id
1 'polypeptide(L)'
;DFCLSRGLGDVYKRQWLYKDPDDPYALPVSILPKGGFYNTAQYKMLSYDFRAAASYNDVFNDTHIVNVYAGMESNAQNRTANSFDGWGMQYENGEIPFFDYLAFKKLREGNTNYYDLTNTKKRNVAFFGTATYSYKGRYIITGTGRYEGSNRLGKSRSARWLPTWNIAGAWNMHE
;
A
#
# COMPACT_ATOMS: atom_id res chain seq x y z
N ASP A 1 -27.52 -9.63 -35.94
CA ASP A 1 -26.95 -9.14 -34.67
C ASP A 1 -27.63 -9.68 -33.40
N PHE A 2 -28.82 -10.27 -33.54
CA PHE A 2 -29.56 -10.83 -32.38
C PHE A 2 -29.12 -12.26 -31.98
N CYS A 3 -28.44 -12.99 -32.87
CA CYS A 3 -27.99 -14.36 -32.61
C CYS A 3 -26.70 -14.46 -31.78
N LEU A 4 -25.82 -13.46 -31.84
CA LEU A 4 -24.54 -13.46 -31.10
C LEU A 4 -24.72 -13.24 -29.61
N SER A 5 -25.71 -12.45 -29.19
CA SER A 5 -25.98 -12.20 -27.77
C SER A 5 -26.61 -13.42 -27.06
N ARG A 6 -27.36 -14.26 -27.76
CA ARG A 6 -27.91 -15.51 -27.22
C ARG A 6 -26.82 -16.58 -26.99
N GLY A 7 -25.84 -16.68 -27.88
CA GLY A 7 -24.74 -17.64 -27.75
C GLY A 7 -23.81 -17.35 -26.57
N LEU A 8 -23.49 -16.08 -26.32
CA LEU A 8 -22.67 -15.68 -25.18
C LEU A 8 -23.40 -15.89 -23.84
N GLY A 9 -24.71 -15.59 -23.79
CA GLY A 9 -25.51 -15.82 -22.58
C GLY A 9 -25.60 -17.30 -22.21
N ASP A 10 -25.63 -18.20 -23.16
CA ASP A 10 -25.66 -19.65 -22.93
C ASP A 10 -24.31 -20.22 -22.48
N VAL A 11 -23.20 -19.67 -22.95
CA VAL A 11 -21.86 -20.07 -22.48
C VAL A 11 -21.67 -19.70 -21.04
N TYR A 12 -22.07 -18.49 -20.63
CA TYR A 12 -21.99 -18.07 -19.21
C TYR A 12 -22.92 -18.90 -18.31
N LYS A 13 -24.12 -19.23 -18.75
CA LYS A 13 -25.05 -20.09 -17.99
C LYS A 13 -24.51 -21.50 -17.77
N ARG A 14 -23.84 -22.09 -18.76
CA ARG A 14 -23.25 -23.44 -18.66
C ARG A 14 -22.14 -23.53 -17.62
N GLN A 15 -21.40 -22.46 -17.38
CA GLN A 15 -20.34 -22.44 -16.36
C GLN A 15 -20.88 -22.61 -14.92
N TRP A 16 -22.15 -22.27 -14.71
CA TRP A 16 -22.82 -22.33 -13.42
C TRP A 16 -23.80 -23.50 -13.29
N LEU A 17 -23.67 -24.49 -14.14
CA LEU A 17 -24.43 -25.72 -14.06
C LEU A 17 -23.62 -26.77 -13.31
N TYR A 18 -24.24 -27.41 -12.33
CA TYR A 18 -23.72 -28.57 -11.63
C TYR A 18 -24.52 -29.80 -12.05
N LYS A 19 -23.84 -30.86 -12.41
CA LYS A 19 -24.39 -32.19 -12.62
C LYS A 19 -23.75 -33.12 -11.59
N ASP A 20 -24.56 -33.89 -10.88
CA ASP A 20 -24.06 -34.88 -9.94
C ASP A 20 -23.21 -35.92 -10.69
N PRO A 21 -21.95 -36.11 -10.33
CA PRO A 21 -21.07 -37.09 -10.97
C PRO A 21 -21.47 -38.53 -10.67
N ASP A 22 -22.19 -38.76 -9.58
CA ASP A 22 -22.58 -40.09 -9.13
C ASP A 22 -23.91 -40.56 -9.75
N ASP A 23 -24.70 -39.65 -10.34
CA ASP A 23 -25.94 -39.96 -11.05
C ASP A 23 -25.85 -39.61 -12.54
N PRO A 24 -25.75 -40.65 -13.44
CA PRO A 24 -25.69 -40.42 -14.89
C PRO A 24 -26.94 -39.78 -15.46
N TYR A 25 -28.08 -39.91 -14.80
CA TYR A 25 -29.37 -39.38 -15.24
C TYR A 25 -29.73 -38.03 -14.61
N ALA A 26 -28.92 -37.54 -13.71
CA ALA A 26 -29.13 -36.21 -13.07
C ALA A 26 -29.18 -35.12 -14.14
N LEU A 27 -30.19 -34.27 -14.04
CA LEU A 27 -30.29 -33.08 -14.86
C LEU A 27 -29.36 -32.00 -14.32
N PRO A 28 -28.68 -31.24 -15.18
CA PRO A 28 -27.86 -30.13 -14.73
C PRO A 28 -28.71 -29.06 -14.04
N VAL A 29 -28.35 -28.70 -12.81
CA VAL A 29 -29.02 -27.69 -11.99
C VAL A 29 -28.16 -26.43 -11.96
N SER A 30 -28.79 -25.27 -12.10
CA SER A 30 -28.08 -24.00 -11.93
C SER A 30 -27.71 -23.80 -10.46
N ILE A 31 -26.42 -23.62 -10.23
CA ILE A 31 -25.87 -23.27 -8.91
C ILE A 31 -25.72 -21.76 -8.73
N LEU A 32 -26.11 -20.96 -9.74
CA LEU A 32 -26.08 -19.51 -9.61
C LEU A 32 -27.08 -19.08 -8.53
N PRO A 33 -26.63 -18.44 -7.45
CA PRO A 33 -27.52 -17.97 -6.40
C PRO A 33 -28.54 -17.00 -6.94
N LYS A 34 -29.83 -17.20 -6.58
CA LYS A 34 -30.89 -16.25 -6.92
C LYS A 34 -30.78 -15.05 -6.00
N GLY A 35 -30.72 -13.86 -6.54
CA GLY A 35 -30.63 -12.61 -5.79
C GLY A 35 -29.71 -11.60 -6.44
N GLY A 36 -29.45 -10.52 -5.73
CA GLY A 36 -28.56 -9.46 -6.17
C GLY A 36 -27.08 -9.73 -5.84
N PHE A 37 -26.24 -8.75 -6.16
CA PHE A 37 -24.82 -8.75 -5.81
C PHE A 37 -24.56 -7.73 -4.71
N TYR A 38 -23.71 -8.08 -3.78
CA TYR A 38 -23.21 -7.19 -2.77
C TYR A 38 -21.70 -7.17 -2.81
N ASN A 39 -21.14 -6.11 -3.35
CA ASN A 39 -19.70 -5.93 -3.42
C ASN A 39 -19.30 -4.86 -2.43
N THR A 40 -18.42 -5.19 -1.51
CA THR A 40 -17.85 -4.23 -0.57
C THR A 40 -16.35 -4.28 -0.60
N ALA A 41 -15.75 -3.09 -0.57
CA ALA A 41 -14.30 -2.94 -0.41
C ALA A 41 -14.03 -1.96 0.73
N GLN A 42 -13.30 -2.40 1.73
CA GLN A 42 -12.93 -1.60 2.87
C GLN A 42 -11.42 -1.39 2.91
N TYR A 43 -11.01 -0.14 3.03
CA TYR A 43 -9.62 0.25 3.16
C TYR A 43 -9.41 0.93 4.50
N LYS A 44 -8.53 0.34 5.32
CA LYS A 44 -8.12 0.92 6.58
C LYS A 44 -6.64 1.25 6.51
N MET A 45 -6.29 2.49 6.79
CA MET A 45 -4.90 2.93 6.88
C MET A 45 -4.65 3.55 8.24
N LEU A 46 -3.61 3.09 8.91
CA LEU A 46 -3.12 3.64 10.16
C LEU A 46 -1.68 4.08 9.92
N SER A 47 -1.41 5.37 10.11
CA SER A 47 -0.09 5.96 9.95
C SER A 47 0.35 6.60 11.25
N TYR A 48 1.60 6.37 11.61
CA TYR A 48 2.29 7.02 12.71
C TYR A 48 3.52 7.71 12.17
N ASP A 49 3.64 8.99 12.46
CA ASP A 49 4.78 9.80 12.10
C ASP A 49 5.41 10.37 13.35
N PHE A 50 6.68 10.10 13.52
CA PHE A 50 7.47 10.66 14.61
C PHE A 50 8.66 11.41 14.01
N ARG A 51 8.88 12.64 14.44
CA ARG A 51 10.03 13.45 14.08
C ARG A 51 10.58 14.16 15.28
N ALA A 52 11.89 14.05 15.48
CA ALA A 52 12.64 14.80 16.47
C ALA A 52 13.83 15.45 15.78
N ALA A 53 14.06 16.72 16.06
CA ALA A 53 15.19 17.46 15.50
C ALA A 53 15.71 18.45 16.56
N ALA A 54 17.01 18.74 16.48
CA ALA A 54 17.69 19.74 17.29
C ALA A 54 18.51 20.65 16.39
N SER A 55 18.59 21.92 16.76
CA SER A 55 19.45 22.89 16.11
C SER A 55 20.40 23.51 17.13
N TYR A 56 21.63 23.69 16.69
CA TYR A 56 22.66 24.41 17.43
C TYR A 56 23.23 25.50 16.56
N ASN A 57 23.22 26.73 17.05
CA ASN A 57 23.75 27.89 16.35
C ASN A 57 24.63 28.64 17.31
N ASP A 58 25.88 28.89 16.96
CA ASP A 58 26.81 29.62 17.77
C ASP A 58 27.80 30.42 16.94
N VAL A 59 28.34 31.46 17.57
CA VAL A 59 29.33 32.34 16.99
C VAL A 59 30.54 32.42 17.92
N PHE A 60 31.69 31.95 17.46
CA PHE A 60 32.94 31.94 18.17
C PHE A 60 33.85 33.07 17.71
N ASN A 61 34.38 33.87 18.63
CA ASN A 61 35.30 34.94 18.36
C ASN A 61 34.83 35.94 17.28
N ASP A 62 33.53 36.18 17.17
CA ASP A 62 32.90 37.05 16.17
C ASP A 62 33.27 36.75 14.70
N THR A 63 33.96 35.64 14.48
CA THR A 63 34.58 35.31 13.21
C THR A 63 34.07 33.95 12.65
N HIS A 64 33.73 33.03 13.55
CA HIS A 64 33.35 31.68 13.21
C HIS A 64 31.90 31.46 13.55
N ILE A 65 31.08 31.23 12.55
CA ILE A 65 29.66 30.94 12.70
C ILE A 65 29.45 29.46 12.40
N VAL A 66 28.87 28.75 13.35
CA VAL A 66 28.55 27.34 13.22
C VAL A 66 27.04 27.14 13.38
N ASN A 67 26.41 26.55 12.38
CA ASN A 67 25.02 26.17 12.42
C ASN A 67 24.92 24.66 12.18
N VAL A 68 24.38 23.93 13.13
CA VAL A 68 24.16 22.48 13.01
C VAL A 68 22.68 22.20 13.23
N TYR A 69 22.12 21.42 12.32
CA TYR A 69 20.76 20.90 12.43
C TYR A 69 20.79 19.40 12.22
N ALA A 70 20.28 18.64 13.16
CA ALA A 70 20.24 17.19 13.05
C ALA A 70 18.94 16.65 13.62
N GLY A 71 18.49 15.54 13.08
CA GLY A 71 17.27 14.93 13.54
C GLY A 71 17.07 13.51 13.04
N MET A 72 15.97 12.95 13.51
CA MET A 72 15.47 11.66 13.06
C MET A 72 13.99 11.73 12.77
N GLU A 73 13.56 10.94 11.83
CA GLU A 73 12.16 10.74 11.51
C GLU A 73 11.85 9.26 11.39
N SER A 74 10.68 8.86 11.82
CA SER A 74 10.18 7.50 11.70
C SER A 74 8.73 7.53 11.25
N ASN A 75 8.46 6.84 10.17
CA ASN A 75 7.12 6.69 9.61
C ASN A 75 6.75 5.22 9.60
N ALA A 76 5.59 4.88 10.18
CA ALA A 76 5.03 3.55 10.16
C ALA A 76 3.61 3.59 9.61
N GLN A 77 3.36 2.91 8.51
CA GLN A 77 2.07 2.83 7.85
C GLN A 77 1.61 1.39 7.76
N ASN A 78 0.44 1.12 8.32
CA ASN A 78 -0.25 -0.16 8.19
C ASN A 78 -1.49 0.05 7.32
N ARG A 79 -1.57 -0.65 6.20
CA ARG A 79 -2.72 -0.63 5.30
C ARG A 79 -3.34 -2.02 5.26
N THR A 80 -4.61 -2.09 5.57
CA THR A 80 -5.45 -3.28 5.40
C THR A 80 -6.47 -2.96 4.32
N ALA A 81 -6.52 -3.80 3.30
CA ALA A 81 -7.54 -3.78 2.27
C ALA A 81 -8.27 -5.11 2.32
N ASN A 82 -9.58 -5.07 2.46
CA ASN A 82 -10.42 -6.24 2.35
C ASN A 82 -11.51 -5.97 1.31
N SER A 83 -11.82 -6.97 0.53
CA SER A 83 -12.96 -6.96 -0.38
C SER A 83 -13.76 -8.23 -0.21
N PHE A 84 -15.05 -8.09 -0.35
CA PHE A 84 -16.01 -9.19 -0.29
C PHE A 84 -17.00 -9.04 -1.44
N ASP A 85 -17.17 -10.12 -2.20
CA ASP A 85 -18.11 -10.24 -3.31
C ASP A 85 -19.19 -11.25 -2.91
N GLY A 86 -20.34 -10.72 -2.46
CA GLY A 86 -21.51 -11.51 -2.08
C GLY A 86 -22.45 -11.71 -3.25
N TRP A 87 -22.83 -12.97 -3.48
CA TRP A 87 -23.77 -13.36 -4.52
C TRP A 87 -25.08 -13.87 -3.87
N GLY A 88 -26.21 -13.58 -4.49
CA GLY A 88 -27.49 -14.08 -4.01
C GLY A 88 -28.11 -13.29 -2.85
N MET A 89 -27.74 -12.03 -2.70
CA MET A 89 -28.34 -11.15 -1.68
C MET A 89 -29.82 -10.95 -1.92
N GLN A 90 -30.62 -11.20 -0.92
CA GLN A 90 -32.08 -11.03 -0.95
C GLN A 90 -32.47 -9.70 -0.33
N TYR A 91 -32.50 -8.66 -1.14
CA TYR A 91 -32.82 -7.30 -0.69
C TYR A 91 -34.30 -7.14 -0.27
N GLU A 92 -35.19 -7.94 -0.86
CA GLU A 92 -36.63 -7.91 -0.52
C GLU A 92 -36.92 -8.39 0.90
N ASN A 93 -36.03 -9.21 1.48
CA ASN A 93 -36.20 -9.82 2.79
C ASN A 93 -35.28 -9.18 3.86
N GLY A 94 -34.80 -7.97 3.65
CA GLY A 94 -33.97 -7.27 4.62
C GLY A 94 -32.47 -7.53 4.48
N GLU A 95 -31.95 -7.59 3.25
CA GLU A 95 -30.53 -7.71 2.95
C GLU A 95 -29.90 -9.01 3.52
N ILE A 96 -30.62 -10.12 3.41
CA ILE A 96 -30.16 -11.41 3.92
C ILE A 96 -29.16 -12.02 2.92
N PRO A 97 -27.93 -12.33 3.33
CA PRO A 97 -26.96 -13.02 2.49
C PRO A 97 -27.34 -14.49 2.33
N PHE A 98 -27.20 -15.00 1.13
CA PHE A 98 -27.37 -16.42 0.83
C PHE A 98 -26.00 -17.07 0.62
N PHE A 99 -25.72 -18.13 1.39
CA PHE A 99 -24.48 -18.88 1.25
C PHE A 99 -24.76 -20.24 0.60
N ASP A 100 -24.25 -20.44 -0.60
CA ASP A 100 -24.27 -21.71 -1.31
C ASP A 100 -22.87 -22.27 -1.46
N TYR A 101 -22.64 -23.45 -0.89
CA TYR A 101 -21.35 -24.13 -0.95
C TYR A 101 -20.92 -24.43 -2.39
N LEU A 102 -21.86 -24.83 -3.26
CA LEU A 102 -21.56 -25.15 -4.66
C LEU A 102 -21.12 -23.92 -5.45
N ALA A 103 -21.74 -22.78 -5.17
CA ALA A 103 -21.32 -21.50 -5.75
C ALA A 103 -19.89 -21.13 -5.35
N PHE A 104 -19.55 -21.27 -4.07
CA PHE A 104 -18.17 -21.03 -3.59
C PHE A 104 -17.15 -21.97 -4.19
N LYS A 105 -17.49 -23.27 -4.32
CA LYS A 105 -16.63 -24.27 -4.97
C LYS A 105 -16.35 -23.89 -6.41
N LYS A 106 -17.35 -23.47 -7.16
CA LYS A 106 -17.22 -23.04 -8.56
C LYS A 106 -16.38 -21.76 -8.70
N LEU A 107 -16.58 -20.76 -7.84
CA LEU A 107 -15.76 -19.56 -7.82
C LEU A 107 -14.27 -19.90 -7.62
N ARG A 108 -13.96 -20.80 -6.70
CA ARG A 108 -12.59 -21.26 -6.48
C ARG A 108 -12.01 -22.02 -7.65
N GLU A 109 -12.79 -22.89 -8.31
CA GLU A 109 -12.38 -23.58 -9.53
C GLU A 109 -12.07 -22.59 -10.66
N GLY A 110 -12.83 -21.48 -10.74
CA GLY A 110 -12.60 -20.38 -11.65
C GLY A 110 -11.50 -19.39 -11.22
N ASN A 111 -10.75 -19.70 -10.16
CA ASN A 111 -9.71 -18.84 -9.57
C ASN A 111 -10.21 -17.44 -9.17
N THR A 112 -11.48 -17.33 -8.83
CA THR A 112 -12.12 -16.12 -8.34
C THR A 112 -12.34 -16.23 -6.83
N ASN A 113 -11.82 -15.26 -6.09
CA ASN A 113 -12.01 -15.22 -4.64
C ASN A 113 -13.27 -14.42 -4.32
N TYR A 114 -14.10 -14.93 -3.41
CA TYR A 114 -15.24 -14.19 -2.85
C TYR A 114 -14.81 -13.24 -1.71
N TYR A 115 -13.62 -13.45 -1.18
CA TYR A 115 -13.02 -12.62 -0.14
C TYR A 115 -11.53 -12.48 -0.42
N ASP A 116 -11.03 -11.25 -0.35
CA ASP A 116 -9.62 -10.94 -0.44
C ASP A 116 -9.19 -10.06 0.72
N LEU A 117 -8.06 -10.39 1.33
CA LEU A 117 -7.48 -9.67 2.45
C LEU A 117 -6.01 -9.41 2.21
N THR A 118 -5.68 -8.16 2.01
CA THR A 118 -4.31 -7.72 1.81
C THR A 118 -3.85 -6.81 2.95
N ASN A 119 -2.77 -7.20 3.61
CA ASN A 119 -2.11 -6.41 4.65
C ASN A 119 -0.74 -5.95 4.18
N THR A 120 -0.57 -4.64 4.09
CA THR A 120 0.70 -4.02 3.72
C THR A 120 1.24 -3.19 4.88
N LYS A 121 2.48 -3.45 5.26
CA LYS A 121 3.19 -2.69 6.31
C LYS A 121 4.38 -1.98 5.69
N LYS A 122 4.39 -0.65 5.79
CA LYS A 122 5.52 0.20 5.39
C LYS A 122 6.14 0.81 6.65
N ARG A 123 7.44 0.72 6.77
CA ARG A 123 8.21 1.32 7.85
C ARG A 123 9.43 1.99 7.27
N ASN A 124 9.61 3.25 7.59
CA ASN A 124 10.76 4.05 7.20
C ASN A 124 11.35 4.68 8.47
N VAL A 125 12.67 4.72 8.51
CA VAL A 125 13.42 5.47 9.52
C VAL A 125 14.49 6.25 8.77
N ALA A 126 14.64 7.52 9.08
CA ALA A 126 15.69 8.34 8.50
C ALA A 126 16.36 9.17 9.58
N PHE A 127 17.68 9.29 9.45
CA PHE A 127 18.50 10.22 10.19
C PHE A 127 19.00 11.28 9.21
N PHE A 128 18.93 12.53 9.59
CA PHE A 128 19.37 13.63 8.74
C PHE A 128 20.17 14.65 9.54
N GLY A 129 21.08 15.30 8.87
CA GLY A 129 21.86 16.38 9.46
C GLY A 129 22.37 17.34 8.42
N THR A 130 22.48 18.59 8.84
CA THR A 130 23.08 19.68 8.07
C THR A 130 24.02 20.43 8.98
N ALA A 131 25.24 20.65 8.54
CA ALA A 131 26.20 21.49 9.23
C ALA A 131 26.70 22.59 8.28
N THR A 132 26.59 23.82 8.71
CA THR A 132 27.10 24.97 7.99
C THR A 132 28.13 25.67 8.85
N TYR A 133 29.30 25.89 8.26
CA TYR A 133 30.38 26.66 8.87
C TYR A 133 30.68 27.88 8.01
N SER A 134 30.71 29.05 8.63
CA SER A 134 31.08 30.29 7.98
C SER A 134 32.24 30.97 8.67
N TYR A 135 33.26 31.31 7.91
CA TYR A 135 34.43 32.08 8.38
C TYR A 135 34.35 33.53 7.90
N LYS A 136 34.30 34.44 8.85
CA LYS A 136 34.18 35.91 8.61
C LYS A 136 33.01 36.29 7.71
N GLY A 137 31.95 35.47 7.63
CA GLY A 137 30.86 35.69 6.66
C GLY A 137 31.27 35.54 5.19
N ARG A 138 32.57 35.31 4.91
CA ARG A 138 33.14 35.31 3.57
C ARG A 138 33.23 33.91 2.97
N TYR A 139 33.68 32.93 3.72
CA TYR A 139 33.83 31.57 3.27
C TYR A 139 32.79 30.72 3.99
N ILE A 140 31.93 30.09 3.24
CA ILE A 140 30.84 29.24 3.78
C ILE A 140 30.98 27.86 3.21
N ILE A 141 30.95 26.87 4.07
CA ILE A 141 30.87 25.44 3.71
C ILE A 141 29.65 24.84 4.36
N THR A 142 28.87 24.09 3.59
CA THR A 142 27.68 23.40 4.07
C THR A 142 27.77 21.93 3.68
N GLY A 143 27.62 21.07 4.66
CA GLY A 143 27.47 19.62 4.46
C GLY A 143 26.09 19.18 4.88
N THR A 144 25.45 18.38 4.06
CA THR A 144 24.18 17.72 4.38
C THR A 144 24.32 16.23 4.24
N GLY A 145 23.71 15.49 5.15
CA GLY A 145 23.67 14.03 5.09
C GLY A 145 22.31 13.50 5.51
N ARG A 146 21.87 12.46 4.84
CA ARG A 146 20.67 11.71 5.17
C ARG A 146 20.95 10.22 5.06
N TYR A 147 20.57 9.47 6.07
CA TYR A 147 20.68 8.03 6.12
C TYR A 147 19.29 7.43 6.34
N GLU A 148 18.73 6.87 5.29
CA GLU A 148 17.35 6.42 5.27
C GLU A 148 17.27 4.90 5.15
N GLY A 149 16.42 4.27 5.98
CA GLY A 149 16.11 2.86 5.93
C GLY A 149 14.63 2.60 5.70
N SER A 150 14.33 1.65 4.82
CA SER A 150 12.96 1.25 4.54
C SER A 150 12.84 -0.26 4.37
N ASN A 151 11.74 -0.84 4.86
CA ASN A 151 11.45 -2.25 4.64
C ASN A 151 11.05 -2.57 3.19
N ARG A 152 10.92 -1.56 2.33
CA ARG A 152 10.63 -1.69 0.89
C ARG A 152 11.87 -1.65 -0.01
N LEU A 153 13.00 -1.19 0.50
CA LEU A 153 14.25 -0.99 -0.24
C LEU A 153 15.08 -2.28 -0.40
N GLY A 154 14.47 -3.40 -0.65
CA GLY A 154 15.18 -4.63 -0.96
C GLY A 154 15.12 -5.72 0.11
N LYS A 155 15.57 -6.93 -0.25
CA LYS A 155 15.51 -8.12 0.59
C LYS A 155 16.68 -8.21 1.58
N SER A 156 17.88 -7.72 1.21
CA SER A 156 19.06 -7.77 2.08
C SER A 156 19.09 -6.60 3.06
N ARG A 157 19.72 -6.79 4.23
CA ARG A 157 19.86 -5.72 5.25
C ARG A 157 20.64 -4.51 4.71
N SER A 158 21.70 -4.73 3.95
CA SER A 158 22.53 -3.66 3.37
C SER A 158 21.79 -2.84 2.31
N ALA A 159 20.90 -3.46 1.53
CA ALA A 159 20.13 -2.77 0.49
C ALA A 159 18.95 -1.96 1.05
N ARG A 160 18.65 -2.09 2.33
CA ARG A 160 17.54 -1.34 2.98
C ARG A 160 17.94 0.04 3.46
N TRP A 161 19.22 0.35 3.48
CA TRP A 161 19.75 1.61 3.95
C TRP A 161 20.40 2.37 2.81
N LEU A 162 19.98 3.60 2.61
CA LEU A 162 20.46 4.48 1.55
C LEU A 162 21.10 5.73 2.16
N PRO A 163 22.42 5.87 2.11
CA PRO A 163 23.11 7.10 2.45
C PRO A 163 23.01 8.09 1.28
N THR A 164 22.66 9.32 1.56
CA THR A 164 22.74 10.45 0.63
C THR A 164 23.47 11.59 1.31
N TRP A 165 24.33 12.28 0.59
CA TRP A 165 25.08 13.40 1.11
C TRP A 165 25.34 14.45 0.04
N ASN A 166 25.53 15.67 0.47
CA ASN A 166 25.88 16.80 -0.38
C ASN A 166 26.85 17.71 0.39
N ILE A 167 27.81 18.29 -0.32
CA ILE A 167 28.71 19.31 0.18
C ILE A 167 28.65 20.48 -0.76
N ALA A 168 28.48 21.66 -0.23
CA ALA A 168 28.45 22.92 -0.96
C ALA A 168 29.40 23.93 -0.32
N GLY A 169 30.07 24.72 -1.15
CA GLY A 169 30.94 25.83 -0.72
C GLY A 169 30.47 27.14 -1.39
N ALA A 170 30.52 28.24 -0.64
CA ALA A 170 30.24 29.53 -1.16
C ALA A 170 31.33 30.54 -0.70
N TRP A 171 31.64 31.46 -1.60
CA TRP A 171 32.57 32.55 -1.33
C TRP A 171 31.87 33.87 -1.63
N ASN A 172 31.72 34.71 -0.59
CA ASN A 172 31.18 36.07 -0.70
C ASN A 172 32.33 37.01 -1.00
N MET A 173 32.39 37.52 -2.24
CA MET A 173 33.43 38.43 -2.67
C MET A 173 33.11 39.91 -2.35
N HIS A 174 31.93 40.19 -1.80
CA HIS A 174 31.53 41.53 -1.41
C HIS A 174 31.94 41.83 0.02
N GLU A 175 32.62 42.94 0.24
CA GLU A 175 32.85 43.55 1.55
C GLU A 175 31.68 44.43 1.94
#